data_c1ff5f3a5d4832894e9968c6587d36e2
#
_entry.id   c1ff5f3a5d4832894e9968c6587d36e2
#
_cell.length_a   1.000
_cell.length_b   1.000
_cell.length_c   1.000
_cell.angle_alpha   90.00
_cell.angle_beta   90.00
_cell.angle_gamma   90.00
#
_symmetry.space_group_name_H-M   'P 1'
#
loop_
_entity.id
_entity.type
_entity.pdbx_description
1 polymer ?
#
loop_
_entity_poly.entity_id
_entity_poly.type
_entity_poly.pdbx_seq_one_letter_code
_entity_poly.pdbx_strand_id
1 'polypeptide(L)'
;RRSREASVREPRDHKRSQDANNEKKKDNWSIINLPLVQGAFVALNPEDGAIQSMIGGFDFHLGDFNRVTQAWRQPGSTFKPFVYAAGLERGLTPETNVSDMPFTLTARQTGSKPWQPKNYGDSYTPSQTLRNGMYKSKNMVSIRILEAVGPDFAMDFISRFGFDPKRQPPKGAYLTMALGAGSVTPLQMAGAYSVFANGGFRINPYIITHVVDSNGVTIMQAQPLKAGDEAHRVIDARTAYVMNDILRGVARSGTAARTQATLKRNDIAGKTGTTNRSFDAWFVGYTPKLVGVSWLGFDQPNSLGDRETGGGAAMPIWMSYMSKALKNVPVVQPGKLPDGLSKVGNNFYYKEFPQGKAITSLGAGAGSGAVPGAAKPVQQRKNDAIGDLIQSFNPTGGPPIRF
;
A
#
# COMPACT_ATOMS: atom_id res chain seq x y z
N ARG A 1 20.02 -37.89 8.92
CA ARG A 1 20.23 -36.47 9.35
C ARG A 1 19.07 -36.12 10.25
N ARG A 2 19.32 -35.99 11.55
CA ARG A 2 18.32 -35.63 12.56
C ARG A 2 18.03 -34.15 12.43
N SER A 3 16.77 -33.77 12.09
CA SER A 3 16.27 -32.42 12.20
C SER A 3 16.30 -32.02 13.68
N ARG A 4 16.97 -30.92 14.03
CA ARG A 4 16.87 -30.31 15.35
C ARG A 4 15.50 -29.65 15.44
N GLU A 5 14.59 -30.24 16.18
CA GLU A 5 13.34 -29.61 16.60
C GLU A 5 13.67 -28.48 17.59
N ALA A 6 13.29 -27.26 17.23
CA ALA A 6 13.45 -26.13 18.12
C ALA A 6 12.28 -26.08 19.10
N SER A 7 12.59 -26.05 20.38
CA SER A 7 11.62 -25.84 21.45
C SER A 7 11.53 -24.36 21.78
N VAL A 8 10.34 -23.79 21.79
CA VAL A 8 10.07 -22.38 22.10
C VAL A 8 9.31 -22.27 23.43
N ARG A 9 9.71 -21.34 24.28
CA ARG A 9 8.98 -21.02 25.51
C ARG A 9 7.76 -20.16 25.23
N GLU A 10 6.58 -20.56 25.72
CA GLU A 10 5.37 -19.74 25.67
C GLU A 10 5.49 -18.47 26.53
N PRO A 11 4.98 -17.31 26.05
CA PRO A 11 4.84 -16.12 26.90
C PRO A 11 3.70 -16.34 27.91
N ARG A 12 4.01 -16.21 29.17
CA ARG A 12 3.06 -16.37 30.30
C ARG A 12 2.02 -15.26 30.32
N ASP A 13 0.76 -15.65 30.45
CA ASP A 13 -0.35 -14.75 30.77
C ASP A 13 -0.11 -14.03 32.12
N HIS A 14 -0.15 -12.68 32.09
CA HIS A 14 0.14 -11.81 33.25
C HIS A 14 -0.98 -11.77 34.31
N LYS A 15 -1.75 -12.82 34.53
CA LYS A 15 -2.84 -12.85 35.52
C LYS A 15 -2.71 -13.88 36.65
N ARG A 16 -1.54 -14.41 36.88
CA ARG A 16 -1.31 -15.27 38.05
C ARG A 16 0.06 -15.01 38.69
N SER A 17 0.18 -13.90 39.36
CA SER A 17 1.37 -13.69 40.23
C SER A 17 1.00 -12.95 41.50
N GLN A 18 0.32 -13.66 42.43
CA GLN A 18 0.36 -13.31 43.85
C GLN A 18 0.44 -14.51 44.81
N ASP A 19 0.39 -15.74 44.35
CA ASP A 19 0.39 -16.92 45.26
C ASP A 19 1.50 -17.96 44.99
N ALA A 20 2.74 -17.55 44.74
CA ALA A 20 3.81 -18.52 44.55
C ALA A 20 5.10 -18.11 45.26
N ASN A 21 5.08 -18.07 46.60
CA ASN A 21 6.27 -18.34 47.38
C ASN A 21 6.39 -19.87 47.55
N ASN A 22 7.52 -20.41 47.02
CA ASN A 22 8.00 -21.78 47.24
C ASN A 22 7.48 -22.96 46.38
N GLU A 23 7.28 -22.80 45.10
CA GLU A 23 7.37 -23.96 44.21
C GLU A 23 8.59 -23.85 43.30
N LYS A 24 9.45 -24.91 43.31
CA LYS A 24 10.52 -25.10 42.32
C LYS A 24 9.90 -24.92 40.92
N LYS A 25 10.30 -23.89 40.18
CA LYS A 25 9.85 -23.69 38.81
C LYS A 25 10.20 -24.92 37.98
N LYS A 26 9.24 -25.79 37.74
CA LYS A 26 9.32 -26.79 36.68
C LYS A 26 9.25 -26.02 35.38
N ASP A 27 10.32 -26.08 34.59
CA ASP A 27 10.29 -25.58 33.21
C ASP A 27 9.29 -26.43 32.41
N ASN A 28 8.12 -25.87 32.12
CA ASN A 28 7.13 -26.55 31.31
C ASN A 28 7.53 -26.35 29.84
N TRP A 29 7.97 -27.42 29.22
CA TRP A 29 8.24 -27.47 27.77
C TRP A 29 7.02 -27.99 27.06
N SER A 30 6.64 -27.35 25.97
CA SER A 30 5.60 -27.83 25.07
C SER A 30 6.15 -27.97 23.65
N ILE A 31 5.70 -29.00 22.94
CA ILE A 31 5.98 -29.13 21.50
C ILE A 31 4.95 -28.30 20.78
N ILE A 32 5.42 -27.35 19.98
CA ILE A 32 4.56 -26.49 19.14
C ILE A 32 4.96 -26.63 17.67
N ASN A 33 3.98 -26.54 16.78
CA ASN A 33 4.25 -26.35 15.37
C ASN A 33 4.64 -24.89 15.13
N LEU A 34 5.81 -24.66 14.54
CA LEU A 34 6.21 -23.33 14.08
C LEU A 34 5.31 -22.89 12.93
N PRO A 35 4.78 -21.66 12.95
CA PRO A 35 3.95 -21.17 11.87
C PRO A 35 4.80 -21.03 10.61
N LEU A 36 4.32 -21.58 9.49
CA LEU A 36 4.91 -21.36 8.17
C LEU A 36 4.59 -19.97 7.63
N VAL A 37 3.47 -19.39 8.11
CA VAL A 37 3.09 -18.00 7.79
C VAL A 37 4.09 -17.05 8.43
N GLN A 38 4.54 -16.09 7.63
CA GLN A 38 5.44 -15.03 8.06
C GLN A 38 4.72 -13.70 8.15
N GLY A 39 5.25 -12.82 8.99
CA GLY A 39 4.75 -11.45 9.13
C GLY A 39 5.90 -10.45 9.08
N ALA A 40 5.60 -9.26 8.57
CA ALA A 40 6.52 -8.13 8.63
C ALA A 40 5.75 -6.88 9.09
N PHE A 41 6.43 -6.06 9.89
CA PHE A 41 5.91 -4.78 10.33
C PHE A 41 7.02 -3.73 10.29
N VAL A 42 6.69 -2.53 9.79
CA VAL A 42 7.58 -1.37 9.86
C VAL A 42 6.78 -0.12 10.16
N ALA A 43 7.32 0.74 11.03
CA ALA A 43 6.79 2.07 11.29
C ALA A 43 7.87 3.13 11.09
N LEU A 44 7.48 4.23 10.42
CA LEU A 44 8.36 5.36 10.09
C LEU A 44 7.78 6.67 10.62
N ASN A 45 8.68 7.58 11.00
CA ASN A 45 8.35 9.00 11.07
C ASN A 45 8.25 9.57 9.64
N PRO A 46 7.09 10.07 9.18
CA PRO A 46 6.96 10.60 7.83
C PRO A 46 7.67 11.94 7.62
N GLU A 47 8.13 12.60 8.67
CA GLU A 47 8.80 13.89 8.58
C GLU A 47 10.26 13.76 8.10
N ASP A 48 10.95 12.69 8.52
CA ASP A 48 12.37 12.51 8.23
C ASP A 48 12.76 11.09 7.81
N GLY A 49 11.85 10.13 7.93
CA GLY A 49 12.10 8.73 7.57
C GLY A 49 12.72 7.88 8.68
N ALA A 50 12.86 8.39 9.91
CA ALA A 50 13.38 7.61 11.03
C ALA A 50 12.52 6.36 11.27
N ILE A 51 13.14 5.18 11.24
CA ILE A 51 12.46 3.91 11.53
C ILE A 51 12.19 3.82 13.03
N GLN A 52 10.91 3.81 13.40
CA GLN A 52 10.46 3.73 14.80
C GLN A 52 10.27 2.29 15.28
N SER A 53 10.00 1.38 14.36
CA SER A 53 9.86 -0.05 14.63
C SER A 53 10.07 -0.85 13.35
N MET A 54 10.72 -2.01 13.47
CA MET A 54 10.92 -2.92 12.35
C MET A 54 10.97 -4.37 12.86
N ILE A 55 10.07 -5.21 12.31
CA ILE A 55 10.00 -6.64 12.58
C ILE A 55 9.95 -7.35 11.24
N GLY A 56 10.99 -8.12 10.91
CA GLY A 56 11.17 -8.74 9.61
C GLY A 56 10.74 -10.19 9.49
N GLY A 57 10.22 -10.80 10.57
CA GLY A 57 9.79 -12.19 10.59
C GLY A 57 9.30 -12.63 11.96
N PHE A 58 8.94 -13.90 12.07
CA PHE A 58 8.41 -14.48 13.33
C PHE A 58 9.49 -14.54 14.42
N ASP A 59 10.66 -15.08 14.08
CA ASP A 59 11.78 -15.24 15.01
C ASP A 59 13.11 -15.17 14.23
N PHE A 60 14.04 -14.33 14.69
CA PHE A 60 15.38 -14.19 14.10
C PHE A 60 16.20 -15.47 14.15
N HIS A 61 16.04 -16.27 15.23
CA HIS A 61 16.78 -17.54 15.38
C HIS A 61 16.31 -18.63 14.41
N LEU A 62 15.13 -18.47 13.79
CA LEU A 62 14.60 -19.37 12.76
C LEU A 62 15.04 -18.98 11.36
N GLY A 63 15.54 -17.75 11.18
CA GLY A 63 16.06 -17.25 9.91
C GLY A 63 16.28 -15.74 9.96
N ASP A 64 17.37 -15.32 9.35
CA ASP A 64 17.86 -13.93 9.29
C ASP A 64 17.26 -13.11 8.13
N PHE A 65 16.40 -13.74 7.30
CA PHE A 65 15.74 -13.07 6.17
C PHE A 65 14.75 -12.00 6.66
N ASN A 66 15.18 -10.74 6.55
CA ASN A 66 14.36 -9.60 6.95
C ASN A 66 13.33 -9.24 5.86
N ARG A 67 12.09 -9.62 6.06
CA ARG A 67 11.02 -9.41 5.07
C ARG A 67 10.62 -7.96 4.90
N VAL A 68 10.95 -7.08 5.84
CA VAL A 68 10.73 -5.63 5.69
C VAL A 68 11.58 -5.05 4.55
N THR A 69 12.82 -5.52 4.40
CA THR A 69 13.79 -4.96 3.46
C THR A 69 14.07 -5.85 2.25
N GLN A 70 13.88 -7.16 2.38
CA GLN A 70 14.32 -8.15 1.41
C GLN A 70 13.18 -8.86 0.66
N ALA A 71 11.98 -8.96 1.26
CA ALA A 71 10.85 -9.62 0.60
C ALA A 71 10.17 -8.70 -0.42
N TRP A 72 10.32 -9.02 -1.68
CA TRP A 72 9.65 -8.39 -2.80
C TRP A 72 8.31 -9.06 -3.05
N ARG A 73 7.23 -8.41 -2.67
CA ARG A 73 5.87 -8.99 -2.69
C ARG A 73 4.91 -8.10 -3.46
N GLN A 74 3.86 -8.70 -4.02
CA GLN A 74 2.82 -7.94 -4.69
C GLN A 74 2.00 -7.14 -3.66
N PRO A 75 1.90 -5.81 -3.79
CA PRO A 75 1.16 -4.96 -2.85
C PRO A 75 -0.37 -5.08 -2.98
N GLY A 76 -0.86 -5.63 -4.07
CA GLY A 76 -2.29 -5.69 -4.34
C GLY A 76 -2.93 -4.29 -4.27
N SER A 77 -4.12 -4.21 -3.69
CA SER A 77 -4.88 -2.96 -3.61
C SER A 77 -4.25 -1.84 -2.78
N THR A 78 -3.15 -2.09 -2.03
CA THR A 78 -2.40 -0.99 -1.39
C THR A 78 -1.67 -0.12 -2.40
N PHE A 79 -1.53 -0.56 -3.65
CA PHE A 79 -0.92 0.23 -4.72
C PHE A 79 -1.89 1.25 -5.36
N LYS A 80 -3.20 1.07 -5.22
CA LYS A 80 -4.23 1.93 -5.83
C LYS A 80 -4.08 3.43 -5.54
N PRO A 81 -3.72 3.89 -4.33
CA PRO A 81 -3.58 5.32 -4.06
C PRO A 81 -2.61 6.05 -5.00
N PHE A 82 -1.55 5.39 -5.47
CA PHE A 82 -0.59 6.00 -6.41
C PHE A 82 -1.19 6.19 -7.80
N VAL A 83 -2.01 5.24 -8.24
CA VAL A 83 -2.78 5.32 -9.51
C VAL A 83 -3.81 6.44 -9.45
N TYR A 84 -4.51 6.56 -8.33
CA TYR A 84 -5.50 7.62 -8.12
C TYR A 84 -4.87 9.00 -8.04
N ALA A 85 -3.73 9.12 -7.35
CA ALA A 85 -2.96 10.36 -7.29
C ALA A 85 -2.51 10.81 -8.69
N ALA A 86 -2.04 9.89 -9.54
CA ALA A 86 -1.71 10.16 -10.93
C ALA A 86 -2.94 10.66 -11.71
N GLY A 87 -4.11 10.08 -11.46
CA GLY A 87 -5.37 10.51 -12.08
C GLY A 87 -5.79 11.92 -11.66
N LEU A 88 -5.62 12.29 -10.39
CA LEU A 88 -5.90 13.64 -9.89
C LEU A 88 -5.03 14.70 -10.58
N GLU A 89 -3.74 14.43 -10.77
CA GLU A 89 -2.83 15.34 -11.51
C GLU A 89 -3.16 15.45 -13.01
N ARG A 90 -4.00 14.54 -13.52
CA ARG A 90 -4.50 14.55 -14.89
C ARG A 90 -5.91 15.12 -15.03
N GLY A 91 -6.45 15.78 -13.98
CA GLY A 91 -7.73 16.48 -14.03
C GLY A 91 -8.93 15.64 -13.61
N LEU A 92 -8.73 14.43 -13.07
CA LEU A 92 -9.77 13.71 -12.35
C LEU A 92 -10.04 14.40 -11.00
N THR A 93 -11.25 14.24 -10.51
CA THR A 93 -11.66 14.73 -9.20
C THR A 93 -12.19 13.60 -8.33
N PRO A 94 -12.30 13.78 -7.02
CA PRO A 94 -12.92 12.79 -6.13
C PRO A 94 -14.34 12.36 -6.55
N GLU A 95 -15.08 13.25 -7.19
CA GLU A 95 -16.46 12.98 -7.65
C GLU A 95 -16.55 12.62 -9.15
N THR A 96 -15.41 12.45 -9.86
CA THR A 96 -15.42 11.88 -11.21
C THR A 96 -16.12 10.53 -11.20
N ASN A 97 -17.16 10.36 -12.02
CA ASN A 97 -17.86 9.09 -12.18
C ASN A 97 -17.05 8.13 -13.05
N VAL A 98 -16.73 6.96 -12.52
CA VAL A 98 -15.98 5.92 -13.23
C VAL A 98 -16.84 4.68 -13.34
N SER A 99 -16.94 4.12 -14.54
CA SER A 99 -17.69 2.88 -14.76
C SER A 99 -17.08 1.73 -13.93
N ASP A 100 -17.92 0.99 -13.19
CA ASP A 100 -17.54 -0.20 -12.43
C ASP A 100 -17.97 -1.50 -13.14
N MET A 101 -18.43 -1.39 -14.40
CA MET A 101 -18.82 -2.55 -15.22
C MET A 101 -17.60 -3.40 -15.59
N PRO A 102 -17.76 -4.69 -15.85
CA PRO A 102 -16.67 -5.59 -16.24
C PRO A 102 -15.76 -4.99 -17.30
N PHE A 103 -14.47 -5.24 -17.17
CA PHE A 103 -13.42 -4.79 -18.08
C PHE A 103 -12.76 -6.01 -18.71
N THR A 104 -12.56 -5.98 -20.02
CA THR A 104 -11.95 -7.08 -20.74
C THR A 104 -10.97 -6.56 -21.77
N LEU A 105 -9.75 -7.09 -21.77
CA LEU A 105 -8.85 -7.02 -22.91
C LEU A 105 -8.91 -8.32 -23.68
N THR A 106 -9.11 -8.23 -24.99
CA THR A 106 -9.14 -9.39 -25.88
C THR A 106 -7.74 -9.99 -26.05
N ALA A 107 -7.64 -11.24 -26.52
CA ALA A 107 -6.37 -11.88 -26.87
C ALA A 107 -5.56 -11.05 -27.89
N ARG A 108 -6.22 -10.34 -28.81
CA ARG A 108 -5.55 -9.43 -29.77
C ARG A 108 -4.91 -8.23 -29.05
N GLN A 109 -5.55 -7.68 -28.01
CA GLN A 109 -5.03 -6.53 -27.25
C GLN A 109 -3.90 -6.92 -26.30
N THR A 110 -3.96 -8.11 -25.72
CA THR A 110 -2.93 -8.63 -24.81
C THR A 110 -1.76 -9.29 -25.53
N GLY A 111 -1.94 -9.69 -26.78
CA GLY A 111 -0.98 -10.52 -27.51
C GLY A 111 -0.96 -11.99 -27.09
N SER A 112 -1.82 -12.40 -26.12
CA SER A 112 -1.88 -13.77 -25.58
C SER A 112 -3.32 -14.17 -25.22
N LYS A 113 -3.60 -14.50 -23.96
CA LYS A 113 -4.95 -14.83 -23.49
C LYS A 113 -5.75 -13.57 -23.15
N PRO A 114 -7.10 -13.57 -23.28
CA PRO A 114 -7.93 -12.47 -22.79
C PRO A 114 -7.67 -12.19 -21.30
N TRP A 115 -7.62 -10.93 -20.93
CA TRP A 115 -7.52 -10.51 -19.53
C TRP A 115 -8.84 -9.97 -19.03
N GLN A 116 -9.42 -10.65 -18.05
CA GLN A 116 -10.73 -10.36 -17.47
C GLN A 116 -10.64 -10.24 -15.96
N PRO A 117 -10.12 -9.10 -15.45
CA PRO A 117 -10.05 -8.86 -14.02
C PRO A 117 -11.47 -8.76 -13.42
N LYS A 118 -11.60 -9.15 -12.14
CA LYS A 118 -12.85 -9.10 -11.41
C LYS A 118 -12.77 -8.16 -10.23
N ASN A 119 -13.91 -7.60 -9.81
CA ASN A 119 -14.03 -7.00 -8.49
C ASN A 119 -14.03 -8.11 -7.42
N TYR A 120 -13.60 -7.77 -6.20
CA TYR A 120 -13.73 -8.67 -5.06
C TYR A 120 -15.20 -9.02 -4.84
N GLY A 121 -15.49 -10.31 -4.68
CA GLY A 121 -16.86 -10.81 -4.55
C GLY A 121 -17.70 -10.73 -5.83
N ASP A 122 -17.07 -10.49 -6.99
CA ASP A 122 -17.71 -10.43 -8.32
C ASP A 122 -18.89 -9.44 -8.40
N SER A 123 -18.82 -8.36 -7.60
CA SER A 123 -19.88 -7.36 -7.45
C SER A 123 -19.56 -6.09 -8.24
N TYR A 124 -20.52 -5.69 -9.09
CA TYR A 124 -20.41 -4.55 -10.00
C TYR A 124 -21.57 -3.57 -9.79
N THR A 125 -21.32 -2.31 -10.12
CA THR A 125 -22.33 -1.25 -10.22
C THR A 125 -22.14 -0.52 -11.55
N PRO A 126 -23.17 0.16 -12.11
CA PRO A 126 -23.02 0.88 -13.38
C PRO A 126 -21.85 1.86 -13.36
N SER A 127 -21.76 2.66 -12.29
CA SER A 127 -20.63 3.58 -12.05
C SER A 127 -20.48 3.88 -10.56
N GLN A 128 -19.32 4.43 -10.19
CA GLN A 128 -19.05 4.96 -8.87
C GLN A 128 -18.19 6.21 -8.97
N THR A 129 -18.30 7.13 -8.02
CA THR A 129 -17.33 8.20 -7.92
C THR A 129 -15.94 7.63 -7.64
N LEU A 130 -14.90 8.30 -8.11
CA LEU A 130 -13.50 7.95 -7.82
C LEU A 130 -13.31 7.70 -6.30
N ARG A 131 -13.82 8.60 -5.46
CA ARG A 131 -13.81 8.49 -4.00
C ARG A 131 -14.40 7.16 -3.50
N ASN A 132 -15.61 6.82 -3.94
CA ASN A 132 -16.28 5.58 -3.54
C ASN A 132 -15.57 4.34 -4.09
N GLY A 133 -15.00 4.42 -5.29
CA GLY A 133 -14.15 3.38 -5.88
C GLY A 133 -12.94 3.06 -5.00
N MET A 134 -12.31 4.08 -4.40
CA MET A 134 -11.22 3.88 -3.43
C MET A 134 -11.74 3.30 -2.11
N TYR A 135 -12.85 3.82 -1.55
CA TYR A 135 -13.42 3.34 -0.29
C TYR A 135 -13.77 1.86 -0.33
N LYS A 136 -14.37 1.42 -1.43
CA LYS A 136 -14.76 0.02 -1.68
C LYS A 136 -13.66 -0.80 -2.37
N SER A 137 -12.52 -0.18 -2.66
CA SER A 137 -11.38 -0.82 -3.33
C SER A 137 -11.73 -1.49 -4.67
N LYS A 138 -12.59 -0.85 -5.48
CA LYS A 138 -13.08 -1.39 -6.75
C LYS A 138 -11.95 -1.53 -7.78
N ASN A 139 -11.83 -2.71 -8.38
CA ASN A 139 -10.80 -3.02 -9.38
C ASN A 139 -11.09 -2.33 -10.71
N MET A 140 -12.34 -2.39 -11.17
CA MET A 140 -12.73 -1.83 -12.46
C MET A 140 -12.50 -0.32 -12.51
N VAL A 141 -12.81 0.38 -11.43
CA VAL A 141 -12.56 1.82 -11.28
C VAL A 141 -11.06 2.11 -11.38
N SER A 142 -10.22 1.36 -10.68
CA SER A 142 -8.77 1.57 -10.67
C SER A 142 -8.13 1.33 -12.03
N ILE A 143 -8.59 0.30 -12.77
CA ILE A 143 -8.11 -0.02 -14.12
C ILE A 143 -8.44 1.12 -15.08
N ARG A 144 -9.67 1.65 -15.07
CA ARG A 144 -10.09 2.73 -15.95
C ARG A 144 -9.38 4.05 -15.65
N ILE A 145 -9.10 4.34 -14.37
CA ILE A 145 -8.26 5.48 -14.00
C ILE A 145 -6.87 5.31 -14.63
N LEU A 146 -6.23 4.15 -14.48
CA LEU A 146 -4.90 3.92 -15.01
C LEU A 146 -4.88 3.92 -16.55
N GLU A 147 -5.92 3.38 -17.19
CA GLU A 147 -6.11 3.44 -18.64
C GLU A 147 -6.13 4.91 -19.13
N ALA A 148 -6.90 5.77 -18.45
CA ALA A 148 -7.01 7.18 -18.76
C ALA A 148 -5.69 7.95 -18.50
N VAL A 149 -4.93 7.57 -17.47
CA VAL A 149 -3.61 8.15 -17.13
C VAL A 149 -2.57 7.81 -18.20
N GLY A 150 -2.60 6.60 -18.72
CA GLY A 150 -1.64 6.09 -19.69
C GLY A 150 -0.31 5.61 -19.09
N PRO A 151 0.44 4.75 -19.82
CA PRO A 151 1.59 4.03 -19.26
C PRO A 151 2.78 4.93 -18.93
N ASP A 152 3.10 5.87 -19.80
CA ASP A 152 4.32 6.68 -19.66
C ASP A 152 4.23 7.60 -18.44
N PHE A 153 3.12 8.32 -18.31
CA PHE A 153 2.91 9.16 -17.14
C PHE A 153 2.78 8.34 -15.86
N ALA A 154 2.08 7.20 -15.89
CA ALA A 154 1.93 6.36 -14.73
C ALA A 154 3.27 5.85 -14.21
N MET A 155 4.16 5.38 -15.10
CA MET A 155 5.49 4.89 -14.74
C MET A 155 6.39 6.00 -14.19
N ASP A 156 6.41 7.18 -14.83
CA ASP A 156 7.12 8.34 -14.31
C ASP A 156 6.59 8.73 -12.93
N PHE A 157 5.27 8.85 -12.80
CA PHE A 157 4.64 9.30 -11.57
C PHE A 157 4.93 8.39 -10.38
N ILE A 158 4.82 7.06 -10.54
CA ILE A 158 5.08 6.12 -9.45
C ILE A 158 6.55 6.09 -9.04
N SER A 159 7.47 6.33 -10.00
CA SER A 159 8.92 6.35 -9.71
C SER A 159 9.29 7.45 -8.72
N ARG A 160 8.55 8.55 -8.70
CA ARG A 160 8.73 9.68 -7.78
C ARG A 160 8.55 9.25 -6.32
N PHE A 161 7.73 8.24 -6.06
CA PHE A 161 7.54 7.66 -4.72
C PHE A 161 8.65 6.69 -4.28
N GLY A 162 9.64 6.45 -5.15
CA GLY A 162 10.76 5.56 -4.88
C GLY A 162 10.53 4.10 -5.29
N PHE A 163 9.46 3.81 -6.04
CA PHE A 163 9.28 2.49 -6.64
C PHE A 163 10.27 2.27 -7.79
N ASP A 164 10.87 1.08 -7.82
CA ASP A 164 11.74 0.69 -8.92
C ASP A 164 10.91 0.34 -10.17
N PRO A 165 11.04 1.07 -11.29
CA PRO A 165 10.31 0.77 -12.53
C PRO A 165 10.57 -0.63 -13.08
N LYS A 166 11.75 -1.20 -12.84
CA LYS A 166 12.10 -2.56 -13.27
C LYS A 166 11.31 -3.65 -12.50
N ARG A 167 10.75 -3.30 -11.36
CA ARG A 167 9.91 -4.17 -10.51
C ARG A 167 8.43 -3.99 -10.77
N GLN A 168 8.05 -3.09 -11.67
CA GLN A 168 6.67 -2.83 -12.04
C GLN A 168 6.32 -3.51 -13.37
N PRO A 169 5.03 -3.74 -13.66
CA PRO A 169 4.60 -4.29 -14.94
C PRO A 169 5.14 -3.47 -16.13
N PRO A 170 5.62 -4.14 -17.19
CA PRO A 170 6.11 -3.45 -18.39
C PRO A 170 4.95 -2.69 -19.08
N LYS A 171 5.29 -1.73 -19.99
CA LYS A 171 4.31 -0.92 -20.72
C LYS A 171 3.17 -1.73 -21.35
N GLY A 172 3.47 -2.91 -21.90
CA GLY A 172 2.48 -3.78 -22.51
C GLY A 172 1.43 -4.34 -21.51
N ALA A 173 1.80 -4.45 -20.24
CA ALA A 173 0.95 -4.98 -19.17
C ALA A 173 0.63 -3.95 -18.07
N TYR A 174 0.84 -2.65 -18.34
CA TYR A 174 0.78 -1.60 -17.32
C TYR A 174 -0.55 -1.54 -16.58
N LEU A 175 -1.67 -1.91 -17.21
CA LEU A 175 -2.99 -1.89 -16.55
C LEU A 175 -3.07 -2.83 -15.35
N THR A 176 -2.25 -3.88 -15.30
CA THR A 176 -2.18 -4.78 -14.14
C THR A 176 -1.63 -4.08 -12.90
N MET A 177 -0.86 -2.99 -13.08
CA MET A 177 -0.36 -2.15 -11.99
C MET A 177 -1.50 -1.53 -11.17
N ALA A 178 -2.66 -1.26 -11.78
CA ALA A 178 -3.86 -0.80 -11.07
C ALA A 178 -4.32 -1.77 -9.96
N LEU A 179 -3.92 -3.04 -10.06
CA LEU A 179 -4.21 -4.10 -9.11
C LEU A 179 -3.01 -4.48 -8.24
N GLY A 180 -1.89 -3.75 -8.39
CA GLY A 180 -0.67 -3.99 -7.65
C GLY A 180 0.08 -5.25 -8.10
N ALA A 181 0.21 -5.47 -9.41
CA ALA A 181 0.94 -6.61 -9.96
C ALA A 181 2.46 -6.49 -9.86
N GLY A 182 3.00 -5.30 -9.61
CA GLY A 182 4.42 -5.10 -9.37
C GLY A 182 4.89 -5.69 -8.05
N SER A 183 6.20 -5.63 -7.80
CA SER A 183 6.80 -6.09 -6.55
C SER A 183 7.37 -4.93 -5.76
N VAL A 184 7.13 -4.92 -4.45
CA VAL A 184 7.60 -3.90 -3.51
C VAL A 184 8.01 -4.55 -2.19
N THR A 185 8.86 -3.88 -1.42
CA THR A 185 9.12 -4.27 -0.02
C THR A 185 8.20 -3.50 0.94
N PRO A 186 7.93 -4.02 2.14
CA PRO A 186 7.23 -3.26 3.17
C PRO A 186 7.87 -1.90 3.48
N LEU A 187 9.19 -1.81 3.46
CA LEU A 187 9.92 -0.56 3.69
C LEU A 187 9.67 0.46 2.57
N GLN A 188 9.69 0.02 1.31
CA GLN A 188 9.34 0.90 0.18
C GLN A 188 7.90 1.41 0.29
N MET A 189 6.95 0.55 0.67
CA MET A 189 5.56 0.97 0.88
C MET A 189 5.44 2.00 2.00
N ALA A 190 6.16 1.82 3.11
CA ALA A 190 6.17 2.79 4.20
C ALA A 190 6.70 4.15 3.74
N GLY A 191 7.82 4.18 3.02
CA GLY A 191 8.39 5.41 2.43
C GLY A 191 7.43 6.07 1.44
N ALA A 192 6.80 5.29 0.56
CA ALA A 192 5.86 5.80 -0.45
C ALA A 192 4.59 6.41 0.18
N TYR A 193 4.03 5.77 1.22
CA TYR A 193 2.88 6.32 1.94
C TYR A 193 3.24 7.53 2.82
N SER A 194 4.50 7.67 3.24
CA SER A 194 4.96 8.86 3.93
C SER A 194 4.78 10.12 3.07
N VAL A 195 4.86 10.02 1.75
CA VAL A 195 4.59 11.12 0.82
C VAL A 195 3.16 11.66 0.97
N PHE A 196 2.17 10.79 1.19
CA PHE A 196 0.80 11.25 1.46
C PHE A 196 0.66 11.82 2.88
N ALA A 197 1.36 11.23 3.86
CA ALA A 197 1.27 11.64 5.26
C ALA A 197 1.89 13.01 5.53
N ASN A 198 2.95 13.36 4.80
CA ASN A 198 3.77 14.56 5.03
C ASN A 198 3.51 15.72 4.05
N GLY A 199 2.51 15.59 3.17
CA GLY A 199 2.13 16.67 2.25
C GLY A 199 2.87 16.69 0.91
N GLY A 200 3.50 15.58 0.50
CA GLY A 200 4.03 15.40 -0.84
C GLY A 200 5.55 15.28 -0.95
N PHE A 201 6.25 15.08 0.16
CA PHE A 201 7.72 15.05 0.21
C PHE A 201 8.25 13.62 0.27
N ARG A 202 9.31 13.34 -0.47
CA ARG A 202 10.05 12.10 -0.37
C ARG A 202 10.95 12.13 0.85
N ILE A 203 10.98 11.02 1.57
CA ILE A 203 11.93 10.74 2.66
C ILE A 203 12.68 9.46 2.36
N ASN A 204 13.86 9.30 2.95
CA ASN A 204 14.63 8.05 2.89
C ASN A 204 14.62 7.39 4.28
N PRO A 205 14.10 6.16 4.41
CA PRO A 205 14.11 5.47 5.69
C PRO A 205 15.54 5.23 6.21
N TYR A 206 15.76 5.48 7.50
CA TYR A 206 17.02 5.22 8.18
C TYR A 206 16.80 4.77 9.63
N ILE A 207 17.79 4.08 10.20
CA ILE A 207 17.74 3.58 11.58
C ILE A 207 18.93 4.06 12.41
N ILE A 208 20.08 4.29 11.78
CA ILE A 208 21.30 4.76 12.46
C ILE A 208 21.37 6.28 12.34
N THR A 209 21.34 6.96 13.47
CA THR A 209 21.41 8.43 13.52
C THR A 209 22.84 8.93 13.47
N HIS A 210 23.74 8.27 14.20
CA HIS A 210 25.18 8.58 14.19
C HIS A 210 25.99 7.37 14.67
N VAL A 211 27.24 7.35 14.29
CA VAL A 211 28.23 6.38 14.77
C VAL A 211 29.36 7.17 15.43
N VAL A 212 29.79 6.74 16.59
CA VAL A 212 30.91 7.32 17.33
C VAL A 212 32.04 6.30 17.48
N ASP A 213 33.28 6.77 17.54
CA ASP A 213 34.41 5.93 17.86
C ASP A 213 34.54 5.67 19.39
N SER A 214 35.57 4.93 19.80
CA SER A 214 35.84 4.62 21.22
C SER A 214 36.13 5.84 22.11
N ASN A 215 36.44 6.98 21.49
CA ASN A 215 36.73 8.27 22.18
C ASN A 215 35.50 9.18 22.23
N GLY A 216 34.34 8.73 21.68
CA GLY A 216 33.12 9.54 21.62
C GLY A 216 33.08 10.53 20.45
N VAL A 217 34.04 10.47 19.52
CA VAL A 217 34.07 11.33 18.34
C VAL A 217 33.10 10.77 17.29
N THR A 218 32.19 11.61 16.80
CA THR A 218 31.24 11.21 15.73
C THR A 218 31.99 11.01 14.42
N ILE A 219 31.96 9.76 13.91
CA ILE A 219 32.58 9.36 12.62
C ILE A 219 31.58 9.31 11.49
N MET A 220 30.27 9.21 11.80
CA MET A 220 29.18 9.26 10.83
C MET A 220 27.95 9.91 11.45
N GLN A 221 27.30 10.77 10.70
CA GLN A 221 26.02 11.40 11.06
C GLN A 221 25.02 11.22 9.91
N ALA A 222 23.84 10.71 10.19
CA ALA A 222 22.77 10.65 9.19
C ALA A 222 22.38 12.06 8.72
N GLN A 223 22.10 12.18 7.42
CA GLN A 223 21.59 13.40 6.78
C GLN A 223 20.23 13.06 6.14
N PRO A 224 19.15 12.96 6.94
CA PRO A 224 17.84 12.57 6.42
C PRO A 224 17.26 13.67 5.54
N LEU A 225 16.56 13.26 4.47
CA LEU A 225 15.67 14.15 3.73
C LEU A 225 14.51 14.52 4.65
N LYS A 226 14.21 15.81 4.76
CA LYS A 226 13.11 16.30 5.61
C LYS A 226 11.93 16.76 4.80
N ALA A 227 10.73 16.42 5.27
CA ALA A 227 9.50 16.99 4.75
C ALA A 227 9.50 18.52 4.97
N GLY A 228 8.98 19.27 3.99
CA GLY A 228 9.00 20.72 3.99
C GLY A 228 10.13 21.35 3.17
N ASP A 229 11.14 20.59 2.79
CA ASP A 229 12.14 21.03 1.81
C ASP A 229 11.59 20.80 0.39
N GLU A 230 11.30 21.91 -0.31
CA GLU A 230 10.71 21.88 -1.64
C GLU A 230 11.58 21.14 -2.68
N ALA A 231 12.90 21.03 -2.46
CA ALA A 231 13.78 20.22 -3.33
C ALA A 231 13.42 18.72 -3.30
N HIS A 232 12.73 18.27 -2.28
CA HIS A 232 12.31 16.87 -2.09
C HIS A 232 10.80 16.64 -2.31
N ARG A 233 10.06 17.65 -2.78
CA ARG A 233 8.65 17.49 -3.16
C ARG A 233 8.53 16.65 -4.42
N VAL A 234 7.75 15.57 -4.35
CA VAL A 234 7.59 14.60 -5.44
C VAL A 234 6.18 14.56 -6.01
N ILE A 235 5.20 15.03 -5.25
CA ILE A 235 3.84 15.29 -5.75
C ILE A 235 3.36 16.66 -5.28
N ASP A 236 2.42 17.23 -6.04
CA ASP A 236 1.79 18.51 -5.69
C ASP A 236 1.13 18.44 -4.30
N ALA A 237 1.24 19.51 -3.52
CA ALA A 237 0.62 19.63 -2.20
C ALA A 237 -0.91 19.42 -2.27
N ARG A 238 -1.54 19.86 -3.35
CA ARG A 238 -2.97 19.68 -3.63
C ARG A 238 -3.31 18.19 -3.79
N THR A 239 -2.48 17.44 -4.53
CA THR A 239 -2.64 16.00 -4.72
C THR A 239 -2.48 15.25 -3.40
N ALA A 240 -1.47 15.59 -2.60
CA ALA A 240 -1.27 15.01 -1.27
C ALA A 240 -2.48 15.29 -0.35
N TYR A 241 -3.01 16.52 -0.37
CA TYR A 241 -4.17 16.92 0.42
C TYR A 241 -5.43 16.13 0.04
N VAL A 242 -5.75 16.06 -1.26
CA VAL A 242 -6.93 15.35 -1.76
C VAL A 242 -6.82 13.85 -1.50
N MET A 243 -5.63 13.26 -1.74
CA MET A 243 -5.41 11.83 -1.44
C MET A 243 -5.53 11.54 0.05
N ASN A 244 -5.03 12.42 0.92
CA ASN A 244 -5.19 12.27 2.37
C ASN A 244 -6.67 12.30 2.77
N ASP A 245 -7.49 13.22 2.20
CA ASP A 245 -8.94 13.25 2.43
C ASP A 245 -9.62 11.93 1.99
N ILE A 246 -9.26 11.42 0.81
CA ILE A 246 -9.80 10.15 0.30
C ILE A 246 -9.38 8.98 1.20
N LEU A 247 -8.10 8.88 1.60
CA LEU A 247 -7.60 7.77 2.41
C LEU A 247 -8.09 7.82 3.86
N ARG A 248 -8.35 9.01 4.40
CA ARG A 248 -9.09 9.17 5.68
C ARG A 248 -10.53 8.65 5.56
N GLY A 249 -11.16 8.87 4.40
CA GLY A 249 -12.48 8.31 4.10
C GLY A 249 -12.49 6.78 4.03
N VAL A 250 -11.42 6.15 3.50
CA VAL A 250 -11.25 4.68 3.54
C VAL A 250 -11.20 4.17 4.99
N ALA A 251 -10.51 4.90 5.88
CA ALA A 251 -10.39 4.57 7.30
C ALA A 251 -11.65 4.91 8.11
N ARG A 252 -12.53 5.80 7.61
CA ARG A 252 -13.78 6.19 8.28
C ARG A 252 -14.95 5.29 7.88
N SER A 253 -15.10 4.99 6.60
CA SER A 253 -16.31 4.33 6.05
C SER A 253 -16.02 3.30 4.94
N GLY A 254 -14.74 3.06 4.62
CA GLY A 254 -14.32 2.09 3.60
C GLY A 254 -13.83 0.78 4.19
N THR A 255 -12.97 0.08 3.44
CA THR A 255 -12.41 -1.23 3.82
C THR A 255 -11.57 -1.21 5.09
N ALA A 256 -11.15 -0.04 5.55
CA ALA A 256 -10.38 0.15 6.79
C ALA A 256 -11.18 0.83 7.92
N ALA A 257 -12.52 0.89 7.85
CA ALA A 257 -13.36 1.62 8.81
C ALA A 257 -13.13 1.20 10.26
N ARG A 258 -12.78 -0.05 10.50
CA ARG A 258 -12.45 -0.59 11.83
C ARG A 258 -11.31 0.18 12.51
N THR A 259 -10.38 0.80 11.76
CA THR A 259 -9.24 1.53 12.34
C THR A 259 -9.66 2.78 13.11
N GLN A 260 -10.44 3.67 12.50
CA GLN A 260 -10.94 4.86 13.18
C GLN A 260 -11.92 4.51 14.30
N ALA A 261 -12.80 3.52 14.07
CA ALA A 261 -13.78 3.08 15.08
C ALA A 261 -13.10 2.52 16.34
N THR A 262 -12.04 1.71 16.18
CA THR A 262 -11.33 1.09 17.31
C THR A 262 -10.41 2.08 18.02
N LEU A 263 -9.62 2.86 17.27
CA LEU A 263 -8.65 3.78 17.85
C LEU A 263 -9.28 5.14 18.24
N LYS A 264 -10.55 5.37 17.89
CA LYS A 264 -11.30 6.61 18.16
C LYS A 264 -10.54 7.87 17.71
N ARG A 265 -9.90 7.78 16.54
CA ARG A 265 -9.10 8.86 15.92
C ARG A 265 -9.57 9.11 14.50
N ASN A 266 -9.81 10.37 14.14
CA ASN A 266 -10.26 10.78 12.81
C ASN A 266 -9.14 11.23 11.87
N ASP A 267 -7.89 11.25 12.35
CA ASP A 267 -6.68 11.57 11.56
C ASP A 267 -6.01 10.34 10.94
N ILE A 268 -6.59 9.14 11.12
CA ILE A 268 -6.11 7.92 10.49
C ILE A 268 -6.52 7.89 9.02
N ALA A 269 -5.56 7.64 8.17
CA ALA A 269 -5.72 7.34 6.75
C ALA A 269 -5.09 5.96 6.46
N GLY A 270 -5.56 5.26 5.42
CA GLY A 270 -4.94 3.97 5.11
C GLY A 270 -5.64 3.19 4.00
N LYS A 271 -5.06 2.06 3.67
CA LYS A 271 -5.54 1.17 2.62
C LYS A 271 -5.24 -0.29 2.92
N THR A 272 -6.22 -1.15 2.74
CA THR A 272 -6.08 -2.62 2.75
C THR A 272 -5.59 -3.12 1.40
N GLY A 273 -4.77 -4.15 1.39
CA GLY A 273 -4.37 -4.90 0.21
C GLY A 273 -4.52 -6.39 0.42
N THR A 274 -5.00 -7.05 -0.60
CA THR A 274 -5.09 -8.51 -0.66
C THR A 274 -4.77 -8.90 -2.09
N THR A 275 -3.87 -9.84 -2.28
CA THR A 275 -3.57 -10.40 -3.59
C THR A 275 -4.52 -11.55 -3.90
N ASN A 276 -4.52 -12.02 -5.15
CA ASN A 276 -5.34 -13.15 -5.56
C ASN A 276 -5.11 -14.36 -4.64
N ARG A 277 -6.21 -15.07 -4.30
CA ARG A 277 -6.20 -16.22 -3.38
C ARG A 277 -5.61 -15.92 -2.01
N SER A 278 -5.58 -14.66 -1.58
CA SER A 278 -5.00 -14.25 -0.30
C SER A 278 -3.55 -14.76 -0.08
N PHE A 279 -2.70 -14.68 -1.11
CA PHE A 279 -1.28 -15.01 -0.95
C PHE A 279 -0.53 -14.00 -0.10
N ASP A 280 -0.91 -12.73 -0.21
CA ASP A 280 -0.40 -11.62 0.56
C ASP A 280 -1.55 -10.82 1.17
N ALA A 281 -1.47 -10.57 2.45
CA ALA A 281 -2.36 -9.67 3.17
C ALA A 281 -1.56 -8.44 3.61
N TRP A 282 -2.00 -7.23 3.20
CA TRP A 282 -1.36 -5.97 3.48
C TRP A 282 -2.30 -5.01 4.18
N PHE A 283 -1.75 -4.24 5.10
CA PHE A 283 -2.38 -3.02 5.54
C PHE A 283 -1.32 -1.91 5.66
N VAL A 284 -1.60 -0.78 5.03
CA VAL A 284 -0.81 0.43 5.18
C VAL A 284 -1.71 1.51 5.74
N GLY A 285 -1.33 2.04 6.89
CA GLY A 285 -2.09 3.10 7.54
C GLY A 285 -1.16 4.13 8.17
N TYR A 286 -1.65 5.35 8.30
CA TYR A 286 -0.86 6.44 8.84
C TYR A 286 -1.70 7.51 9.53
N THR A 287 -1.04 8.28 10.35
CA THR A 287 -1.40 9.64 10.78
C THR A 287 -0.31 10.60 10.27
N PRO A 288 -0.49 11.91 10.34
CA PRO A 288 0.58 12.85 9.97
C PRO A 288 1.88 12.69 10.79
N LYS A 289 1.89 11.88 11.86
CA LYS A 289 3.04 11.67 12.74
C LYS A 289 3.67 10.29 12.65
N LEU A 290 2.98 9.32 12.07
CA LEU A 290 3.46 7.93 12.04
C LEU A 290 2.83 7.17 10.89
N VAL A 291 3.67 6.52 10.07
CA VAL A 291 3.25 5.60 9.01
C VAL A 291 3.58 4.18 9.46
N GLY A 292 2.65 3.25 9.28
CA GLY A 292 2.87 1.84 9.59
C GLY A 292 2.44 0.93 8.44
N VAL A 293 3.22 -0.10 8.19
CA VAL A 293 2.92 -1.16 7.21
C VAL A 293 2.97 -2.50 7.90
N SER A 294 1.94 -3.29 7.73
CA SER A 294 1.90 -4.69 8.12
C SER A 294 1.66 -5.58 6.90
N TRP A 295 2.38 -6.68 6.84
CA TRP A 295 2.29 -7.71 5.81
C TRP A 295 2.26 -9.09 6.45
N LEU A 296 1.47 -9.97 5.85
CA LEU A 296 1.43 -11.41 6.14
C LEU A 296 1.44 -12.20 4.83
N GLY A 297 2.15 -13.32 4.82
CA GLY A 297 2.24 -14.23 3.69
C GLY A 297 3.15 -15.42 4.00
N PHE A 298 3.25 -16.33 3.05
CA PHE A 298 4.26 -17.39 3.08
C PHE A 298 5.48 -16.96 2.28
N ASP A 299 6.67 -17.38 2.66
CA ASP A 299 7.90 -17.12 1.90
C ASP A 299 7.79 -17.71 0.48
N GLN A 300 7.33 -18.96 0.39
CA GLN A 300 6.88 -19.53 -0.87
C GLN A 300 5.39 -19.22 -1.03
N PRO A 301 4.99 -18.52 -2.12
CA PRO A 301 3.61 -18.07 -2.29
C PRO A 301 2.60 -19.21 -2.11
N ASN A 302 1.74 -19.08 -1.11
CA ASN A 302 0.65 -19.99 -0.79
C ASN A 302 -0.53 -19.20 -0.23
N SER A 303 -1.73 -19.76 -0.29
CA SER A 303 -2.93 -19.12 0.25
C SER A 303 -2.87 -19.05 1.77
N LEU A 304 -3.16 -17.88 2.30
CA LEU A 304 -3.37 -17.68 3.75
C LEU A 304 -4.74 -18.23 4.21
N GLY A 305 -5.67 -18.46 3.28
CA GLY A 305 -7.05 -18.88 3.54
C GLY A 305 -8.08 -17.84 3.05
N ASP A 306 -9.33 -18.27 2.91
CA ASP A 306 -10.39 -17.49 2.23
C ASP A 306 -10.73 -16.15 2.90
N ARG A 307 -10.54 -16.02 4.21
CA ARG A 307 -10.87 -14.81 4.98
C ARG A 307 -9.65 -14.02 5.43
N GLU A 308 -8.44 -14.52 5.13
CA GLU A 308 -7.19 -13.92 5.53
C GLU A 308 -6.80 -12.79 4.57
N THR A 309 -7.56 -11.72 4.67
CA THR A 309 -7.40 -10.50 3.85
C THR A 309 -6.57 -9.45 4.56
N GLY A 310 -6.17 -8.40 3.87
CA GLY A 310 -5.51 -7.25 4.48
C GLY A 310 -6.31 -6.62 5.62
N GLY A 311 -7.65 -6.61 5.51
CA GLY A 311 -8.54 -6.14 6.58
C GLY A 311 -8.73 -7.12 7.72
N GLY A 312 -8.67 -8.44 7.45
CA GLY A 312 -8.81 -9.53 8.44
C GLY A 312 -7.53 -9.81 9.19
N ALA A 313 -6.43 -10.01 8.46
CA ALA A 313 -5.16 -10.49 9.02
C ALA A 313 -4.14 -9.37 9.30
N ALA A 314 -3.85 -8.51 8.32
CA ALA A 314 -2.78 -7.50 8.47
C ALA A 314 -3.20 -6.27 9.28
N MET A 315 -4.41 -5.77 9.09
CA MET A 315 -4.90 -4.57 9.79
C MET A 315 -4.93 -4.70 11.33
N PRO A 316 -5.29 -5.86 11.94
CA PRO A 316 -5.22 -6.03 13.39
C PRO A 316 -3.82 -5.84 13.98
N ILE A 317 -2.77 -6.28 13.28
CA ILE A 317 -1.36 -6.09 13.69
C ILE A 317 -1.04 -4.61 13.75
N TRP A 318 -1.39 -3.88 12.69
CA TRP A 318 -1.21 -2.43 12.61
C TRP A 318 -1.97 -1.72 13.73
N MET A 319 -3.23 -2.09 13.98
CA MET A 319 -4.05 -1.49 15.04
C MET A 319 -3.47 -1.75 16.43
N SER A 320 -2.97 -2.96 16.68
CA SER A 320 -2.33 -3.32 17.96
C SER A 320 -1.12 -2.43 18.25
N TYR A 321 -0.26 -2.22 17.26
CA TYR A 321 0.89 -1.32 17.38
C TYR A 321 0.45 0.13 17.58
N MET A 322 -0.40 0.65 16.68
CA MET A 322 -0.82 2.06 16.70
C MET A 322 -1.62 2.44 17.95
N SER A 323 -2.36 1.52 18.54
CA SER A 323 -3.08 1.76 19.80
C SER A 323 -2.14 2.15 20.95
N LYS A 324 -0.90 1.65 20.91
CA LYS A 324 0.16 1.96 21.89
C LYS A 324 0.99 3.15 21.45
N ALA A 325 1.45 3.15 20.20
CA ALA A 325 2.32 4.18 19.65
C ALA A 325 1.67 5.56 19.58
N LEU A 326 0.34 5.62 19.37
CA LEU A 326 -0.41 6.87 19.30
C LEU A 326 -1.05 7.27 20.64
N LYS A 327 -0.81 6.51 21.72
CA LYS A 327 -1.23 6.91 23.06
C LYS A 327 -0.54 8.23 23.42
N ASN A 328 -1.32 9.22 23.83
CA ASN A 328 -0.83 10.58 24.16
C ASN A 328 -0.30 11.40 22.96
N VAL A 329 -0.40 10.89 21.73
CA VAL A 329 -0.12 11.69 20.53
C VAL A 329 -1.38 12.46 20.15
N PRO A 330 -1.35 13.80 20.08
CA PRO A 330 -2.52 14.59 19.70
C PRO A 330 -3.05 14.22 18.32
N VAL A 331 -4.38 14.30 18.16
CA VAL A 331 -5.02 14.14 16.85
C VAL A 331 -4.71 15.36 15.98
N VAL A 332 -4.21 15.12 14.78
CA VAL A 332 -3.87 16.19 13.84
C VAL A 332 -5.03 16.46 12.90
N GLN A 333 -5.56 17.68 12.95
CA GLN A 333 -6.61 18.10 12.03
C GLN A 333 -6.03 18.39 10.63
N PRO A 334 -6.86 18.28 9.56
CA PRO A 334 -6.42 18.70 8.22
C PRO A 334 -5.91 20.14 8.25
N GLY A 335 -4.79 20.37 7.57
CA GLY A 335 -4.26 21.72 7.37
C GLY A 335 -5.19 22.60 6.52
N LYS A 336 -4.78 23.84 6.31
CA LYS A 336 -5.46 24.73 5.35
C LYS A 336 -5.45 24.12 3.96
N LEU A 337 -6.49 24.47 3.19
CA LEU A 337 -6.57 24.10 1.78
C LEU A 337 -5.36 24.68 1.03
N PRO A 338 -4.58 23.86 0.31
CA PRO A 338 -3.43 24.35 -0.45
C PRO A 338 -3.82 25.38 -1.52
N ASP A 339 -2.93 26.31 -1.83
CA ASP A 339 -3.12 27.30 -2.88
C ASP A 339 -3.38 26.62 -4.23
N GLY A 340 -4.31 27.18 -5.00
CA GLY A 340 -4.71 26.59 -6.28
C GLY A 340 -5.61 25.36 -6.20
N LEU A 341 -6.08 25.00 -5.00
CA LEU A 341 -7.13 24.01 -4.79
C LEU A 341 -8.41 24.70 -4.28
N SER A 342 -9.54 24.42 -4.89
CA SER A 342 -10.85 24.87 -4.42
C SER A 342 -11.73 23.69 -4.04
N LYS A 343 -12.62 23.90 -3.06
CA LYS A 343 -13.58 22.88 -2.59
C LYS A 343 -14.99 23.35 -2.88
N VAL A 344 -15.78 22.54 -3.58
CA VAL A 344 -17.21 22.77 -3.85
C VAL A 344 -17.99 21.53 -3.41
N GLY A 345 -18.77 21.64 -2.35
CA GLY A 345 -19.42 20.50 -1.72
C GLY A 345 -18.38 19.48 -1.23
N ASN A 346 -18.49 18.25 -1.69
CA ASN A 346 -17.54 17.16 -1.38
C ASN A 346 -16.40 17.04 -2.41
N ASN A 347 -16.38 17.86 -3.44
CA ASN A 347 -15.41 17.77 -4.52
C ASN A 347 -14.28 18.79 -4.36
N PHE A 348 -13.14 18.48 -4.98
CA PHE A 348 -11.97 19.34 -5.05
C PHE A 348 -11.62 19.60 -6.52
N TYR A 349 -11.28 20.83 -6.83
CA TYR A 349 -10.93 21.27 -8.18
C TYR A 349 -9.57 21.97 -8.16
N TYR A 350 -8.70 21.59 -9.07
CA TYR A 350 -7.43 22.25 -9.28
C TYR A 350 -7.65 23.52 -10.13
N LYS A 351 -6.83 24.54 -9.91
CA LYS A 351 -6.86 25.79 -10.69
C LYS A 351 -6.84 25.53 -12.20
N GLU A 352 -6.06 24.55 -12.65
CA GLU A 352 -5.91 24.14 -14.05
C GLU A 352 -7.14 23.39 -14.57
N PHE A 353 -7.89 22.73 -13.67
CA PHE A 353 -9.08 21.94 -13.97
C PHE A 353 -10.25 22.42 -13.10
N PRO A 354 -10.74 23.66 -13.29
CA PRO A 354 -11.84 24.19 -12.48
C PRO A 354 -13.14 23.45 -12.76
N GLN A 355 -14.16 23.71 -11.94
CA GLN A 355 -15.52 23.22 -12.18
C GLN A 355 -15.95 23.55 -13.63
N GLY A 356 -16.42 22.52 -14.37
CA GLY A 356 -16.78 22.64 -15.79
C GLY A 356 -15.64 22.29 -16.78
N LYS A 357 -14.37 22.26 -16.36
CA LYS A 357 -13.23 21.77 -17.16
C LYS A 357 -12.62 20.48 -16.61
N ALA A 358 -12.95 20.10 -15.38
CA ALA A 358 -12.51 18.84 -14.81
C ALA A 358 -13.21 17.65 -15.50
N ILE A 359 -12.57 16.50 -15.48
CA ILE A 359 -13.11 15.27 -16.08
C ILE A 359 -14.22 14.74 -15.18
N THR A 360 -15.44 14.68 -15.70
CA THR A 360 -16.63 14.29 -14.93
C THR A 360 -16.94 12.80 -15.00
N SER A 361 -16.48 12.09 -16.06
CA SER A 361 -16.74 10.65 -16.19
C SER A 361 -15.65 9.92 -16.97
N LEU A 362 -15.47 8.60 -16.67
CA LEU A 362 -14.59 7.66 -17.37
C LEU A 362 -15.33 6.35 -17.67
N GLY A 363 -15.13 5.84 -18.88
CA GLY A 363 -15.61 4.49 -19.28
C GLY A 363 -17.13 4.35 -19.42
N ALA A 364 -17.92 5.45 -19.41
CA ALA A 364 -19.29 5.47 -19.84
C ALA A 364 -19.30 5.81 -21.33
N GLY A 365 -20.03 5.00 -22.17
CA GLY A 365 -20.03 5.06 -23.65
C GLY A 365 -19.83 6.42 -24.33
N ALA A 366 -19.69 6.50 -25.61
CA ALA A 366 -19.27 7.60 -26.49
C ALA A 366 -19.46 9.04 -25.94
N GLY A 367 -18.55 9.50 -25.11
CA GLY A 367 -18.55 10.81 -24.41
C GLY A 367 -17.47 10.91 -23.34
N SER A 368 -16.70 9.83 -23.10
CA SER A 368 -15.58 9.88 -22.16
C SER A 368 -14.45 10.73 -22.75
N GLY A 369 -14.31 11.95 -22.27
CA GLY A 369 -13.21 12.82 -22.61
C GLY A 369 -11.88 12.13 -22.31
N ALA A 370 -10.97 12.10 -23.29
CA ALA A 370 -9.60 11.71 -23.04
C ALA A 370 -8.98 12.68 -22.02
N VAL A 371 -8.18 12.14 -21.10
CA VAL A 371 -7.41 12.96 -20.15
C VAL A 371 -6.47 13.86 -20.96
N PRO A 372 -6.47 15.19 -20.75
CA PRO A 372 -5.57 16.09 -21.47
C PRO A 372 -4.11 15.62 -21.34
N GLY A 373 -3.43 15.44 -22.47
CA GLY A 373 -2.04 14.96 -22.53
C GLY A 373 -1.88 13.44 -22.34
N ALA A 374 -2.94 12.65 -22.28
CA ALA A 374 -2.84 11.19 -22.41
C ALA A 374 -2.43 10.84 -23.84
N ALA A 375 -1.39 10.05 -23.99
CA ALA A 375 -1.03 9.48 -25.29
C ALA A 375 -2.20 8.63 -25.79
N LYS A 376 -2.52 8.75 -27.11
CA LYS A 376 -3.48 7.87 -27.77
C LYS A 376 -3.06 6.41 -27.43
N PRO A 377 -4.01 5.49 -27.25
CA PRO A 377 -3.68 4.09 -27.04
C PRO A 377 -2.66 3.65 -28.09
N VAL A 378 -1.47 3.31 -27.66
CA VAL A 378 -0.45 2.78 -28.57
C VAL A 378 -0.99 1.47 -29.09
N GLN A 379 -1.10 1.33 -30.42
CA GLN A 379 -1.31 0.03 -31.04
C GLN A 379 -0.25 -0.90 -30.50
N GLN A 380 -0.68 -1.84 -29.64
CA GLN A 380 0.24 -2.74 -28.93
C GLN A 380 1.03 -3.55 -29.95
N ARG A 381 2.33 -3.36 -29.96
CA ARG A 381 3.23 -4.36 -30.51
C ARG A 381 3.09 -5.63 -29.66
N LYS A 382 3.00 -6.78 -30.30
CA LYS A 382 2.99 -8.11 -29.68
C LYS A 382 4.14 -8.17 -28.67
N ASN A 383 3.80 -8.27 -27.39
CA ASN A 383 4.77 -8.49 -26.32
C ASN A 383 4.34 -9.72 -25.53
N ASP A 384 5.15 -10.75 -25.57
CA ASP A 384 4.96 -11.99 -24.82
C ASP A 384 4.91 -11.76 -23.29
N ALA A 385 5.47 -10.63 -22.82
CA ALA A 385 5.49 -10.21 -21.42
C ALA A 385 4.10 -10.03 -20.76
N ILE A 386 3.02 -9.76 -21.54
CA ILE A 386 1.67 -9.70 -20.99
C ILE A 386 1.18 -11.11 -20.59
N GLY A 387 1.55 -12.13 -21.38
CA GLY A 387 1.17 -13.52 -21.12
C GLY A 387 1.72 -14.02 -19.79
N ASP A 388 2.98 -13.76 -19.52
CA ASP A 388 3.67 -14.21 -18.31
C ASP A 388 3.17 -13.50 -17.05
N LEU A 389 2.90 -12.19 -17.14
CA LEU A 389 2.34 -11.43 -16.04
C LEU A 389 0.87 -11.81 -15.74
N ILE A 390 0.07 -12.05 -16.78
CA ILE A 390 -1.32 -12.50 -16.62
C ILE A 390 -1.36 -13.92 -16.04
N GLN A 391 -0.41 -14.78 -16.36
CA GLN A 391 -0.26 -16.11 -15.76
C GLN A 391 0.09 -16.04 -14.28
N SER A 392 0.85 -15.03 -13.82
CA SER A 392 1.11 -14.83 -12.39
C SER A 392 -0.14 -14.48 -11.59
N PHE A 393 -1.21 -14.00 -12.27
CA PHE A 393 -2.54 -13.81 -11.69
C PHE A 393 -3.43 -15.06 -11.81
N ASN A 394 -3.05 -16.04 -12.65
CA ASN A 394 -3.74 -17.32 -12.79
C ASN A 394 -2.83 -18.42 -12.23
N PRO A 395 -3.19 -19.09 -11.14
CA PRO A 395 -2.28 -19.90 -10.35
C PRO A 395 -2.12 -21.35 -10.81
N THR A 396 -2.01 -21.58 -12.10
CA THR A 396 -1.56 -22.88 -12.61
C THR A 396 -0.24 -22.69 -13.35
N GLY A 397 0.87 -22.70 -12.59
CA GLY A 397 2.22 -22.82 -13.14
C GLY A 397 2.97 -21.49 -13.33
N GLY A 398 3.24 -20.72 -12.28
CA GLY A 398 4.26 -19.68 -12.31
C GLY A 398 5.66 -20.26 -12.11
N PRO A 399 6.72 -19.69 -12.74
CA PRO A 399 8.08 -20.14 -12.52
C PRO A 399 8.52 -19.84 -11.07
N PRO A 400 9.42 -20.68 -10.49
CA PRO A 400 9.93 -20.41 -9.15
C PRO A 400 10.72 -19.09 -9.16
N ILE A 401 10.40 -18.22 -8.21
CA ILE A 401 11.20 -17.01 -7.95
C ILE A 401 12.57 -17.51 -7.45
N ARG A 402 13.60 -17.38 -8.27
CA ARG A 402 14.97 -17.55 -7.80
C ARG A 402 15.36 -16.26 -7.05
N PHE A 403 15.79 -16.43 -5.83
CA PHE A 403 16.38 -15.42 -4.96
C PHE A 403 17.74 -14.97 -5.47
#